data_3982d6274bf926cc3737d7090c4f4603
#
_entry.id   3982d6274bf926cc3737d7090c4f4603
#
_cell.length_a   1.000
_cell.length_b   1.000
_cell.length_c   1.000
_cell.angle_alpha   90.00
_cell.angle_beta   90.00
_cell.angle_gamma   90.00
#
_symmetry.space_group_name_H-M   'P 1'
#
loop_
_entity.id
_entity.type
_entity.pdbx_description
1 polymer ?
#
loop_
_entity_poly.entity_id
_entity_poly.type
_entity_poly.pdbx_seq_one_letter_code
_entity_poly.pdbx_strand_id
1 'polypeptide(L)'
;RIAEGLEMPLYDLNACIKAGDTAPVQTGRDVVLVTPTYAWRIPRVVSEWLGKTALTGAERIWFVMDCGSEIGNAAGYNRQLAAQKHLQYMGTAQIIMPENYIAMFNAPRKKQARSIVEQAEPALQKVLAQLKAGQEFPPPRENLYDRFMSGPVNPVFYRFFVKADAFRATDACIGCSKCVELCPLNNIHLENGKPVWGKNCTH
;
A
#
# COMPACT_ATOMS: atom_id res chain seq x y z
N ARG A 1 4.98 9.89 9.93
CA ARG A 1 4.19 9.97 11.18
C ARG A 1 4.27 8.70 12.04
N ILE A 2 3.98 7.48 11.49
CA ILE A 2 4.07 6.24 12.29
C ILE A 2 5.50 6.00 12.75
N ALA A 3 6.48 6.01 11.84
CA ALA A 3 7.89 5.83 12.17
C ALA A 3 8.41 6.89 13.16
N GLU A 4 8.06 8.16 12.94
CA GLU A 4 8.38 9.27 13.88
C GLU A 4 7.75 9.03 15.24
N GLY A 5 6.45 8.70 15.28
CA GLY A 5 5.73 8.45 16.53
C GLY A 5 6.26 7.26 17.32
N LEU A 6 6.86 6.27 16.65
CA LEU A 6 7.48 5.08 17.25
C LEU A 6 8.99 5.24 17.49
N GLU A 7 9.60 6.34 17.02
CA GLU A 7 11.05 6.53 17.01
C GLU A 7 11.79 5.37 16.29
N MET A 8 11.15 4.79 15.26
CA MET A 8 11.69 3.68 14.48
C MET A 8 12.28 4.18 13.16
N PRO A 9 13.32 3.52 12.64
CA PRO A 9 13.84 3.83 11.32
C PRO A 9 12.79 3.57 10.23
N LEU A 10 12.75 4.47 9.23
CA LEU A 10 11.89 4.32 8.05
C LEU A 10 12.67 3.61 6.94
N TYR A 11 12.05 2.55 6.38
CA TYR A 11 12.56 1.86 5.22
C TYR A 11 11.64 2.11 4.01
N ASP A 12 12.17 2.74 2.96
CA ASP A 12 11.39 3.11 1.78
C ASP A 12 11.29 1.95 0.78
N LEU A 13 10.16 1.24 0.83
CA LEU A 13 9.88 0.13 -0.08
C LEU A 13 9.75 0.56 -1.54
N ASN A 14 9.31 1.79 -1.83
CA ASN A 14 9.20 2.24 -3.20
C ASN A 14 10.58 2.33 -3.86
N ALA A 15 11.59 2.80 -3.13
CA ALA A 15 12.96 2.85 -3.62
C ALA A 15 13.49 1.43 -3.92
N CYS A 16 13.27 0.48 -3.03
CA CYS A 16 13.70 -0.91 -3.20
C CYS A 16 13.00 -1.60 -4.36
N ILE A 17 11.66 -1.47 -4.45
CA ILE A 17 10.86 -2.05 -5.53
C ILE A 17 11.32 -1.45 -6.88
N LYS A 18 11.53 -0.14 -6.94
CA LYS A 18 11.98 0.56 -8.15
C LYS A 18 13.37 0.10 -8.59
N ALA A 19 14.26 -0.15 -7.65
CA ALA A 19 15.60 -0.66 -7.92
C ALA A 19 15.63 -2.18 -8.21
N GLY A 20 14.52 -2.89 -7.98
CA GLY A 20 14.50 -4.36 -8.02
C GLY A 20 15.32 -5.00 -6.88
N ASP A 21 15.59 -4.24 -5.82
CA ASP A 21 16.40 -4.68 -4.69
C ASP A 21 15.56 -5.54 -3.74
N THR A 22 15.97 -6.79 -3.59
CA THR A 22 15.41 -7.78 -2.67
C THR A 22 16.45 -8.31 -1.69
N ALA A 23 17.54 -7.57 -1.49
CA ALA A 23 18.57 -7.93 -0.50
C ALA A 23 17.94 -8.05 0.91
N PRO A 24 18.50 -8.91 1.78
CA PRO A 24 18.04 -9.04 3.15
C PRO A 24 18.04 -7.68 3.88
N VAL A 25 16.93 -7.38 4.54
CA VAL A 25 16.80 -6.18 5.36
C VAL A 25 17.04 -6.54 6.81
N GLN A 26 18.04 -5.89 7.42
CA GLN A 26 18.25 -6.02 8.86
C GLN A 26 17.17 -5.21 9.59
N THR A 27 16.35 -5.88 10.37
CA THR A 27 15.26 -5.27 11.14
C THR A 27 15.50 -5.45 12.65
N GLY A 28 14.73 -4.73 13.45
CA GLY A 28 14.49 -5.09 14.83
C GLY A 28 13.48 -6.24 14.92
N ARG A 29 13.16 -6.62 16.14
CA ARG A 29 12.16 -7.65 16.47
C ARG A 29 10.77 -7.35 15.87
N ASP A 30 10.40 -6.09 15.91
CA ASP A 30 9.09 -5.60 15.54
C ASP A 30 9.14 -4.88 14.19
N VAL A 31 8.25 -5.27 13.29
CA VAL A 31 8.11 -4.67 11.96
C VAL A 31 6.70 -4.10 11.81
N VAL A 32 6.61 -2.87 11.35
CA VAL A 32 5.34 -2.23 10.98
C VAL A 32 5.34 -1.97 9.48
N LEU A 33 4.52 -2.71 8.73
CA LEU A 33 4.33 -2.48 7.29
C LEU A 33 3.20 -1.49 7.09
N VAL A 34 3.53 -0.30 6.55
CA VAL A 34 2.56 0.73 6.18
C VAL A 34 2.39 0.73 4.67
N THR A 35 1.17 0.57 4.17
CA THR A 35 0.92 0.40 2.73
C THR A 35 -0.50 0.85 2.35
N PRO A 36 -0.72 1.33 1.12
CA PRO A 36 -2.07 1.57 0.62
C PRO A 36 -2.83 0.26 0.39
N THR A 37 -4.14 0.40 0.21
CA THR A 37 -5.03 -0.71 -0.18
C THR A 37 -5.28 -0.67 -1.68
N TYR A 38 -4.91 -1.74 -2.38
CA TYR A 38 -5.19 -1.92 -3.80
C TYR A 38 -6.12 -3.12 -3.97
N ALA A 39 -7.33 -2.87 -4.45
CA ALA A 39 -8.34 -3.91 -4.67
C ALA A 39 -8.48 -4.87 -3.48
N TRP A 40 -8.73 -4.30 -2.28
CA TRP A 40 -8.97 -5.01 -1.01
C TRP A 40 -7.80 -5.87 -0.50
N ARG A 41 -6.57 -5.56 -0.92
CA ARG A 41 -5.32 -6.19 -0.43
C ARG A 41 -4.20 -5.15 -0.37
N ILE A 42 -3.07 -5.53 0.21
CA ILE A 42 -1.84 -4.76 0.00
C ILE A 42 -1.44 -4.84 -1.49
N PRO A 43 -0.74 -3.83 -2.04
CA PRO A 43 -0.29 -3.87 -3.42
C PRO A 43 0.50 -5.15 -3.74
N ARG A 44 0.24 -5.76 -4.89
CA ARG A 44 0.91 -7.00 -5.30
C ARG A 44 2.42 -6.88 -5.29
N VAL A 45 2.95 -5.76 -5.74
CA VAL A 45 4.38 -5.47 -5.75
C VAL A 45 4.99 -5.46 -4.35
N VAL A 46 4.23 -5.03 -3.33
CA VAL A 46 4.66 -5.06 -1.93
C VAL A 46 4.65 -6.50 -1.39
N SER A 47 3.59 -7.27 -1.67
CA SER A 47 3.52 -8.66 -1.24
C SER A 47 4.57 -9.54 -1.92
N GLU A 48 4.86 -9.30 -3.20
CA GLU A 48 5.91 -9.99 -3.96
C GLU A 48 7.30 -9.64 -3.43
N TRP A 49 7.55 -8.34 -3.17
CA TRP A 49 8.81 -7.89 -2.58
C TRP A 49 9.02 -8.53 -1.21
N LEU A 50 8.01 -8.45 -0.33
CA LEU A 50 8.08 -9.05 1.00
C LEU A 50 8.29 -10.58 0.92
N GLY A 51 7.65 -11.26 -0.05
CA GLY A 51 7.85 -12.69 -0.29
C GLY A 51 9.30 -13.06 -0.61
N LYS A 52 10.00 -12.21 -1.36
CA LYS A 52 11.39 -12.43 -1.82
C LYS A 52 12.45 -11.98 -0.82
N THR A 53 12.17 -10.93 -0.04
CA THR A 53 13.16 -10.29 0.85
C THR A 53 13.15 -10.93 2.23
N ALA A 54 14.31 -11.29 2.76
CA ALA A 54 14.45 -11.74 4.15
C ALA A 54 14.41 -10.52 5.10
N LEU A 55 13.60 -10.62 6.16
CA LEU A 55 13.58 -9.65 7.26
C LEU A 55 14.37 -10.23 8.44
N THR A 56 15.66 -9.92 8.48
CA THR A 56 16.58 -10.51 9.45
C THR A 56 16.42 -9.87 10.82
N GLY A 57 16.07 -10.65 11.83
CA GLY A 57 15.81 -10.20 13.19
C GLY A 57 14.33 -9.94 13.49
N ALA A 58 13.44 -9.96 12.48
CA ALA A 58 12.01 -9.79 12.67
C ALA A 58 11.39 -11.02 13.36
N GLU A 59 10.52 -10.79 14.34
CA GLU A 59 9.70 -11.81 15.00
C GLU A 59 8.20 -11.51 14.82
N ARG A 60 7.81 -10.24 14.86
CA ARG A 60 6.41 -9.79 14.85
C ARG A 60 6.18 -8.78 13.73
N ILE A 61 4.98 -8.81 13.15
CA ILE A 61 4.61 -7.86 12.09
C ILE A 61 3.18 -7.34 12.27
N TRP A 62 3.05 -6.02 12.22
CA TRP A 62 1.79 -5.28 12.12
C TRP A 62 1.62 -4.74 10.71
N PHE A 63 0.37 -4.67 10.26
CA PHE A 63 0.02 -4.04 9.00
C PHE A 63 -0.85 -2.82 9.27
N VAL A 64 -0.49 -1.67 8.72
CA VAL A 64 -1.30 -0.46 8.74
C VAL A 64 -1.60 -0.07 7.30
N MET A 65 -2.88 -0.10 6.94
CA MET A 65 -3.30 0.12 5.56
C MET A 65 -4.16 1.37 5.47
N ASP A 66 -3.83 2.28 4.55
CA ASP A 66 -4.73 3.35 4.18
C ASP A 66 -5.68 2.90 3.05
N CYS A 67 -6.89 3.44 3.07
CA CYS A 67 -7.92 3.13 2.09
C CYS A 67 -8.91 4.29 1.94
N GLY A 68 -9.63 4.35 0.81
CA GLY A 68 -10.68 5.33 0.60
C GLY A 68 -11.95 5.03 1.41
N SER A 69 -12.23 3.76 1.69
CA SER A 69 -13.42 3.31 2.43
C SER A 69 -13.16 2.10 3.31
N GLU A 70 -12.66 1.01 2.73
CA GLU A 70 -12.50 -0.28 3.41
C GLU A 70 -11.32 -1.08 2.86
N ILE A 71 -10.81 -2.02 3.65
CA ILE A 71 -9.72 -2.92 3.28
C ILE A 71 -10.22 -4.34 2.91
N GLY A 72 -11.52 -4.58 2.98
CA GLY A 72 -12.10 -5.91 2.77
C GLY A 72 -11.45 -6.97 3.66
N ASN A 73 -11.17 -8.16 3.10
CA ASN A 73 -10.47 -9.25 3.81
C ASN A 73 -8.93 -9.16 3.68
N ALA A 74 -8.35 -7.96 3.59
CA ALA A 74 -6.88 -7.81 3.55
C ALA A 74 -6.20 -8.46 4.77
N ALA A 75 -6.82 -8.40 5.94
CA ALA A 75 -6.29 -9.00 7.17
C ALA A 75 -6.04 -10.52 7.04
N GLY A 76 -6.93 -11.25 6.37
CA GLY A 76 -6.76 -12.67 6.10
C GLY A 76 -5.52 -12.95 5.22
N TYR A 77 -5.30 -12.15 4.17
CA TYR A 77 -4.13 -12.26 3.30
C TYR A 77 -2.85 -11.82 3.98
N ASN A 78 -2.88 -10.76 4.78
CA ASN A 78 -1.74 -10.29 5.56
C ASN A 78 -1.30 -11.34 6.61
N ARG A 79 -2.24 -12.03 7.24
CA ARG A 79 -1.95 -13.15 8.15
C ARG A 79 -1.27 -14.30 7.43
N GLN A 80 -1.74 -14.66 6.22
CA GLN A 80 -1.09 -15.68 5.40
C GLN A 80 0.33 -15.28 5.01
N LEU A 81 0.54 -14.02 4.63
CA LEU A 81 1.85 -13.50 4.27
C LEU A 81 2.80 -13.50 5.48
N ALA A 82 2.35 -13.09 6.66
CA ALA A 82 3.12 -13.18 7.90
C ALA A 82 3.53 -14.63 8.22
N ALA A 83 2.59 -15.58 8.07
CA ALA A 83 2.88 -17.01 8.27
C ALA A 83 3.92 -17.54 7.27
N GLN A 84 3.85 -17.16 5.98
CA GLN A 84 4.85 -17.51 4.98
C GLN A 84 6.25 -16.96 5.30
N LYS A 85 6.31 -15.85 6.03
CA LYS A 85 7.55 -15.22 6.51
C LYS A 85 7.99 -15.72 7.89
N HIS A 86 7.26 -16.68 8.48
CA HIS A 86 7.49 -17.18 9.85
C HIS A 86 7.45 -16.08 10.92
N LEU A 87 6.63 -15.05 10.69
CA LEU A 87 6.44 -13.92 11.61
C LEU A 87 5.12 -14.06 12.36
N GLN A 88 5.12 -13.67 13.63
CA GLN A 88 3.87 -13.51 14.39
C GLN A 88 3.06 -12.36 13.81
N TYR A 89 1.85 -12.68 13.33
CA TYR A 89 0.91 -11.68 12.85
C TYR A 89 0.27 -10.94 14.03
N MET A 90 0.48 -9.64 14.10
CA MET A 90 0.01 -8.76 15.17
C MET A 90 -1.22 -7.92 14.78
N GLY A 91 -1.83 -8.25 13.64
CA GLY A 91 -3.06 -7.61 13.19
C GLY A 91 -2.90 -6.66 12.02
N THR A 92 -4.06 -6.21 11.51
CA THR A 92 -4.16 -5.22 10.43
C THR A 92 -5.09 -4.10 10.87
N ALA A 93 -4.59 -2.87 10.87
CA ALA A 93 -5.37 -1.66 11.11
C ALA A 93 -5.63 -0.93 9.78
N GLN A 94 -6.80 -0.30 9.66
CA GLN A 94 -7.12 0.57 8.53
C GLN A 94 -7.16 2.03 8.96
N ILE A 95 -6.73 2.92 8.07
CA ILE A 95 -6.84 4.37 8.19
C ILE A 95 -7.58 4.88 6.96
N ILE A 96 -8.73 5.51 7.16
CA ILE A 96 -9.48 6.11 6.05
C ILE A 96 -8.77 7.37 5.59
N MET A 97 -8.45 7.44 4.31
CA MET A 97 -7.77 8.56 3.66
C MET A 97 -8.53 8.99 2.40
N PRO A 98 -8.29 10.20 1.89
CA PRO A 98 -8.94 10.64 0.65
C PRO A 98 -8.71 9.67 -0.50
N GLU A 99 -9.78 9.30 -1.20
CA GLU A 99 -9.70 8.45 -2.40
C GLU A 99 -8.82 9.10 -3.47
N ASN A 100 -7.88 8.35 -4.02
CA ASN A 100 -6.94 8.80 -5.04
C ASN A 100 -6.93 7.90 -6.31
N TYR A 101 -7.74 6.85 -6.36
CA TYR A 101 -7.86 6.00 -7.54
C TYR A 101 -8.77 6.65 -8.59
N ILE A 102 -8.27 7.69 -9.24
CA ILE A 102 -9.00 8.53 -10.20
C ILE A 102 -9.40 7.79 -11.49
N ALA A 103 -8.88 6.60 -11.74
CA ALA A 103 -9.29 5.77 -12.88
C ALA A 103 -10.75 5.27 -12.76
N MET A 104 -11.27 5.15 -11.52
CA MET A 104 -12.64 4.67 -11.25
C MET A 104 -13.46 5.61 -10.37
N PHE A 105 -12.81 6.42 -9.53
CA PHE A 105 -13.48 7.27 -8.55
C PHE A 105 -13.10 8.73 -8.72
N ASN A 106 -14.02 9.61 -8.35
CA ASN A 106 -13.72 11.03 -8.29
C ASN A 106 -12.90 11.35 -7.05
N ALA A 107 -11.78 12.02 -7.23
CA ALA A 107 -11.03 12.56 -6.10
C ALA A 107 -11.90 13.54 -5.30
N PRO A 108 -11.90 13.48 -3.96
CA PRO A 108 -12.68 14.41 -3.14
C PRO A 108 -12.19 15.86 -3.33
N ARG A 109 -13.12 16.83 -3.23
CA ARG A 109 -12.75 18.25 -3.28
C ARG A 109 -11.84 18.60 -2.10
N LYS A 110 -11.00 19.62 -2.24
CA LYS A 110 -10.00 20.04 -1.24
C LYS A 110 -10.56 20.15 0.19
N LYS A 111 -11.74 20.72 0.38
CA LYS A 111 -12.39 20.84 1.70
C LYS A 111 -12.74 19.46 2.27
N GLN A 112 -13.29 18.60 1.46
CA GLN A 112 -13.67 17.22 1.84
C GLN A 112 -12.42 16.38 2.14
N ALA A 113 -11.39 16.44 1.29
CA ALA A 113 -10.12 15.74 1.52
C ALA A 113 -9.48 16.17 2.83
N ARG A 114 -9.47 17.48 3.14
CA ARG A 114 -8.95 18.00 4.41
C ARG A 114 -9.73 17.44 5.61
N SER A 115 -11.07 17.43 5.55
CA SER A 115 -11.91 16.86 6.61
C SER A 115 -11.64 15.37 6.83
N ILE A 116 -11.45 14.57 5.75
CA ILE A 116 -11.10 13.15 5.87
C ILE A 116 -9.75 12.99 6.59
N VAL A 117 -8.73 13.77 6.21
CA VAL A 117 -7.41 13.73 6.86
C VAL A 117 -7.49 14.12 8.33
N GLU A 118 -8.29 15.14 8.68
CA GLU A 118 -8.51 15.54 10.07
C GLU A 118 -9.19 14.42 10.89
N GLN A 119 -10.16 13.73 10.30
CA GLN A 119 -10.83 12.58 10.93
C GLN A 119 -9.93 11.34 11.05
N ALA A 120 -8.92 11.19 10.21
CA ALA A 120 -7.95 10.09 10.29
C ALA A 120 -7.01 10.23 11.48
N GLU A 121 -6.78 11.45 12.00
CA GLU A 121 -5.82 11.69 13.08
C GLU A 121 -6.12 10.91 14.38
N PRO A 122 -7.36 10.89 14.91
CA PRO A 122 -7.68 10.06 16.08
C PRO A 122 -7.43 8.55 15.87
N ALA A 123 -7.74 8.04 14.66
CA ALA A 123 -7.49 6.64 14.33
C ALA A 123 -5.98 6.34 14.30
N LEU A 124 -5.19 7.25 13.73
CA LEU A 124 -3.72 7.15 13.71
C LEU A 124 -3.14 7.17 15.13
N GLN A 125 -3.62 8.04 16.01
CA GLN A 125 -3.17 8.10 17.40
C GLN A 125 -3.50 6.82 18.17
N LYS A 126 -4.68 6.22 17.93
CA LYS A 126 -5.04 4.92 18.50
C LYS A 126 -4.10 3.80 18.02
N VAL A 127 -3.81 3.76 16.72
CA VAL A 127 -2.86 2.80 16.13
C VAL A 127 -1.47 2.98 16.75
N LEU A 128 -0.97 4.21 16.88
CA LEU A 128 0.31 4.50 17.52
C LEU A 128 0.37 4.04 18.98
N ALA A 129 -0.69 4.27 19.75
CA ALA A 129 -0.76 3.84 21.14
C ALA A 129 -0.68 2.30 21.27
N GLN A 130 -1.39 1.57 20.39
CA GLN A 130 -1.36 0.11 20.37
C GLN A 130 0.02 -0.43 19.96
N LEU A 131 0.65 0.17 18.94
CA LEU A 131 1.99 -0.19 18.49
C LEU A 131 3.04 0.03 19.60
N LYS A 132 3.01 1.20 20.28
CA LYS A 132 3.90 1.49 21.43
C LYS A 132 3.75 0.49 22.57
N ALA A 133 2.53 0.03 22.80
CA ALA A 133 2.24 -0.99 23.82
C ALA A 133 2.56 -2.43 23.36
N GLY A 134 2.99 -2.63 22.10
CA GLY A 134 3.23 -3.95 21.52
C GLY A 134 1.97 -4.82 21.45
N GLN A 135 0.78 -4.21 21.42
CA GLN A 135 -0.51 -4.89 21.42
C GLN A 135 -0.90 -5.35 20.02
N GLU A 136 -1.62 -6.46 19.96
CA GLU A 136 -2.29 -6.88 18.72
C GLU A 136 -3.40 -5.90 18.34
N PHE A 137 -3.54 -5.63 17.03
CA PHE A 137 -4.72 -4.92 16.56
C PHE A 137 -5.95 -5.82 16.64
N PRO A 138 -7.10 -5.28 17.01
CA PRO A 138 -8.33 -6.04 17.00
C PRO A 138 -8.65 -6.54 15.58
N PRO A 139 -9.20 -7.74 15.43
CA PRO A 139 -9.57 -8.24 14.11
C PRO A 139 -10.58 -7.29 13.46
N PRO A 140 -10.38 -6.92 12.18
CA PRO A 140 -11.35 -6.12 11.45
C PRO A 140 -12.66 -6.91 11.32
N ARG A 141 -13.76 -6.19 11.18
CA ARG A 141 -15.04 -6.81 10.85
C ARG A 141 -14.97 -7.32 9.42
N GLU A 142 -15.16 -8.60 9.24
CA GLU A 142 -15.20 -9.26 7.93
C GLU A 142 -16.58 -9.84 7.68
N ASN A 143 -17.05 -9.77 6.45
CA ASN A 143 -18.26 -10.39 6.00
C ASN A 143 -18.04 -11.24 4.73
N LEU A 144 -19.07 -11.92 4.25
CA LEU A 144 -18.95 -12.74 3.03
C LEU A 144 -18.67 -11.91 1.78
N TYR A 145 -19.16 -10.69 1.71
CA TYR A 145 -18.88 -9.77 0.63
C TYR A 145 -17.38 -9.41 0.57
N ASP A 146 -16.76 -9.10 1.72
CA ASP A 146 -15.34 -8.79 1.82
C ASP A 146 -14.47 -9.95 1.33
N ARG A 147 -14.85 -11.19 1.69
CA ARG A 147 -14.17 -12.39 1.21
C ARG A 147 -14.30 -12.59 -0.29
N PHE A 148 -15.48 -12.32 -0.84
CA PHE A 148 -15.74 -12.41 -2.27
C PHE A 148 -14.94 -11.35 -3.04
N MET A 149 -14.96 -10.08 -2.61
CA MET A 149 -14.24 -8.98 -3.26
C MET A 149 -12.72 -9.16 -3.19
N SER A 150 -12.20 -9.50 -2.02
CA SER A 150 -10.76 -9.72 -1.84
C SER A 150 -10.26 -11.04 -2.46
N GLY A 151 -11.14 -12.02 -2.63
CA GLY A 151 -10.85 -13.33 -3.18
C GLY A 151 -10.95 -13.37 -4.71
N PRO A 152 -12.04 -13.90 -5.27
CA PRO A 152 -12.17 -14.11 -6.73
C PRO A 152 -12.22 -12.81 -7.52
N VAL A 153 -12.76 -11.72 -6.97
CA VAL A 153 -12.86 -10.43 -7.69
C VAL A 153 -11.49 -9.77 -7.85
N ASN A 154 -10.61 -9.84 -6.87
CA ASN A 154 -9.28 -9.21 -6.94
C ASN A 154 -8.46 -9.62 -8.18
N PRO A 155 -8.22 -10.90 -8.52
CA PRO A 155 -7.47 -11.27 -9.71
C PRO A 155 -8.15 -10.87 -11.01
N VAL A 156 -9.50 -10.91 -11.06
CA VAL A 156 -10.29 -10.46 -12.20
C VAL A 156 -10.14 -8.96 -12.40
N PHE A 157 -10.22 -8.19 -11.30
CA PHE A 157 -10.03 -6.75 -11.31
C PHE A 157 -8.65 -6.38 -11.88
N TYR A 158 -7.58 -6.99 -11.39
CA TYR A 158 -6.23 -6.75 -11.91
C TYR A 158 -6.09 -7.10 -13.39
N ARG A 159 -6.71 -8.20 -13.84
CA ARG A 159 -6.62 -8.63 -15.24
C ARG A 159 -7.31 -7.68 -16.21
N PHE A 160 -8.44 -7.10 -15.82
CA PHE A 160 -9.29 -6.35 -16.75
C PHE A 160 -9.24 -4.84 -16.55
N PHE A 161 -9.02 -4.36 -15.34
CA PHE A 161 -9.14 -2.95 -14.99
C PHE A 161 -7.80 -2.27 -14.71
N VAL A 162 -6.81 -2.98 -14.15
CA VAL A 162 -5.50 -2.40 -13.84
C VAL A 162 -4.64 -2.38 -15.10
N LYS A 163 -4.81 -1.33 -15.91
CA LYS A 163 -4.13 -1.13 -17.19
C LYS A 163 -3.77 0.33 -17.39
N ALA A 164 -2.64 0.58 -18.03
CA ALA A 164 -2.19 1.93 -18.37
C ALA A 164 -2.52 2.34 -19.83
N ASP A 165 -3.21 1.49 -20.59
CA ASP A 165 -3.43 1.67 -22.03
C ASP A 165 -4.16 2.97 -22.40
N ALA A 166 -5.01 3.48 -21.48
CA ALA A 166 -5.76 4.71 -21.67
C ALA A 166 -5.00 5.97 -21.24
N PHE A 167 -3.88 5.85 -20.53
CA PHE A 167 -3.11 7.01 -20.08
C PHE A 167 -2.36 7.65 -21.25
N ARG A 168 -2.47 8.95 -21.32
CA ARG A 168 -1.74 9.75 -22.31
C ARG A 168 -1.46 11.16 -21.79
N ALA A 169 -0.35 11.72 -22.21
CA ALA A 169 -0.03 13.12 -21.91
C ALA A 169 -0.73 14.03 -22.92
N THR A 170 -1.28 15.13 -22.44
CA THR A 170 -1.80 16.23 -23.26
C THR A 170 -0.68 17.20 -23.64
N ASP A 171 -1.00 18.21 -24.45
CA ASP A 171 -0.04 19.26 -24.82
C ASP A 171 0.36 20.18 -23.66
N ALA A 172 -0.35 20.11 -22.53
CA ALA A 172 0.07 20.77 -21.28
C ALA A 172 1.28 20.11 -20.62
N CYS A 173 1.72 18.94 -21.10
CA CYS A 173 2.91 18.27 -20.58
C CYS A 173 4.18 19.04 -20.94
N ILE A 174 4.96 19.41 -19.91
CA ILE A 174 6.24 20.14 -20.06
C ILE A 174 7.46 19.22 -20.11
N GLY A 175 7.28 17.91 -20.13
CA GLY A 175 8.39 16.94 -20.20
C GLY A 175 9.30 16.87 -18.98
N CYS A 176 8.82 17.26 -17.78
CA CYS A 176 9.64 17.37 -16.56
C CYS A 176 10.10 16.03 -15.95
N SER A 177 9.77 14.89 -16.53
CA SER A 177 10.12 13.53 -16.09
C SER A 177 9.63 13.09 -14.72
N LYS A 178 8.92 13.93 -13.97
CA LYS A 178 8.47 13.61 -12.61
C LYS A 178 7.63 12.32 -12.52
N CYS A 179 6.79 12.03 -13.52
CA CYS A 179 6.01 10.79 -13.60
C CYS A 179 6.90 9.54 -13.75
N VAL A 180 8.04 9.66 -14.46
CA VAL A 180 9.06 8.60 -14.61
C VAL A 180 9.75 8.35 -13.27
N GLU A 181 10.15 9.43 -12.59
CA GLU A 181 10.82 9.35 -11.28
C GLU A 181 9.94 8.72 -10.22
N LEU A 182 8.65 9.09 -10.19
CA LEU A 182 7.70 8.63 -9.17
C LEU A 182 7.14 7.23 -9.43
N CYS A 183 7.26 6.69 -10.65
CA CYS A 183 6.73 5.36 -10.95
C CYS A 183 7.55 4.27 -10.24
N PRO A 184 6.99 3.53 -9.27
CA PRO A 184 7.73 2.53 -8.51
C PRO A 184 8.10 1.29 -9.35
N LEU A 185 7.42 1.07 -10.48
CA LEU A 185 7.64 -0.09 -11.36
C LEU A 185 8.41 0.24 -12.63
N ASN A 186 8.97 1.45 -12.76
CA ASN A 186 9.64 1.91 -13.97
C ASN A 186 8.77 1.74 -15.23
N ASN A 187 7.45 1.83 -15.08
CA ASN A 187 6.48 1.60 -16.16
C ASN A 187 6.28 2.82 -17.08
N ILE A 188 6.92 3.95 -16.78
CA ILE A 188 6.80 5.18 -17.54
C ILE A 188 8.19 5.58 -18.04
N HIS A 189 8.29 5.89 -19.31
CA HIS A 189 9.50 6.44 -19.94
C HIS A 189 9.14 7.63 -20.82
N LEU A 190 10.13 8.41 -21.24
CA LEU A 190 9.92 9.52 -22.16
C LEU A 190 10.22 9.10 -23.60
N GLU A 191 9.30 9.41 -24.51
CA GLU A 191 9.49 9.38 -25.94
C GLU A 191 9.22 10.79 -26.50
N ASN A 192 10.18 11.36 -27.19
CA ASN A 192 10.12 12.73 -27.74
C ASN A 192 9.69 13.78 -26.68
N GLY A 193 10.17 13.63 -25.44
CA GLY A 193 9.87 14.55 -24.34
C GLY A 193 8.48 14.37 -23.70
N LYS A 194 7.68 13.40 -24.15
CA LYS A 194 6.38 13.08 -23.56
C LYS A 194 6.39 11.70 -22.88
N PRO A 195 5.68 11.52 -21.75
CA PRO A 195 5.61 10.23 -21.07
C PRO A 195 4.78 9.21 -21.86
N VAL A 196 5.31 8.01 -21.92
CA VAL A 196 4.67 6.82 -22.47
C VAL A 196 4.59 5.75 -21.38
N TRP A 197 3.44 5.08 -21.27
CA TRP A 197 3.17 4.06 -20.27
C TRP A 197 3.32 2.66 -20.85
N GLY A 198 4.06 1.81 -20.15
CA GLY A 198 4.17 0.40 -20.44
C GLY A 198 2.99 -0.42 -19.88
N LYS A 199 3.15 -1.75 -19.87
CA LYS A 199 2.12 -2.70 -19.44
C LYS A 199 2.24 -3.16 -17.98
N ASN A 200 3.26 -2.69 -17.25
CA ASN A 200 3.52 -3.07 -15.87
C ASN A 200 2.92 -2.06 -14.88
N CYS A 201 1.64 -1.74 -15.04
CA CYS A 201 0.93 -0.87 -14.13
C CYS A 201 0.37 -1.67 -12.95
N THR A 202 0.43 -1.08 -11.74
CA THR A 202 -0.15 -1.69 -10.53
C THR A 202 -1.35 -0.91 -9.99
N HIS A 203 -1.68 0.18 -10.68
CA HIS A 203 -2.69 1.12 -10.19
C HIS A 203 -3.83 1.25 -11.21
#